data_df05bdfa59d09bd12b75de8e60bbc83c
#
_entry.id   df05bdfa59d09bd12b75de8e60bbc83c
#
_cell.length_a   1.000
_cell.length_b   1.000
_cell.length_c   1.000
_cell.angle_alpha   90.00
_cell.angle_beta   90.00
_cell.angle_gamma   90.00
#
_symmetry.space_group_name_H-M   'P 1'
#
loop_
_entity.id
_entity.type
_entity.pdbx_description
1 polymer ?
#
loop_
_entity_poly.entity_id
_entity_poly.type
_entity_poly.pdbx_seq_one_letter_code
_entity_poly.pdbx_strand_id
1 'polypeptide(L)'
;MNLLSNPASAMLAATGVGLFSVGARQRRDVALKLAGLTALGLALVPTPALADQFIEASDGSTIDCELARGELTRIALIEDGFANVSKIASGFPYNDFQVTHEPVRGDIYISVPPQYASDRISFFATSQAGHVYKFACRLGGSEATQLFITNPALARSEAEEWQASASPSDNAIRLIEAMASDAVLPGFAARAELSRPRRTGTIEVQQVAQYDGAELTGQRFLIRNLGGEALDLASEREAPAGALAFAYGRETLAPGEATSAFLVFAAGGLE
;
A
#
# COMPACT_ATOMS: atom_id res chain seq x y z
N MET A 1 -2.60 -28.09 39.94
CA MET A 1 -3.03 -29.45 39.56
C MET A 1 -3.01 -29.51 38.05
N ASN A 2 -2.03 -30.22 37.57
CA ASN A 2 -1.88 -30.97 36.31
C ASN A 2 -2.08 -30.23 34.98
N LEU A 3 -1.01 -29.97 34.23
CA LEU A 3 -0.17 -30.88 33.41
C LEU A 3 -0.97 -31.51 32.27
N LEU A 4 -0.60 -31.44 30.98
CA LEU A 4 0.57 -31.95 30.25
C LEU A 4 0.38 -31.50 28.78
N SER A 5 1.31 -30.94 28.16
CA SER A 5 2.55 -31.44 27.54
C SER A 5 2.38 -31.98 26.12
N ASN A 6 3.08 -31.29 25.26
CA ASN A 6 3.67 -31.65 23.98
C ASN A 6 4.30 -33.07 23.98
N PRO A 7 4.71 -33.74 22.89
CA PRO A 7 5.58 -33.11 21.87
C PRO A 7 5.42 -33.60 20.41
N ALA A 8 6.08 -32.84 19.54
CA ALA A 8 6.56 -33.25 18.24
C ALA A 8 7.63 -34.36 18.32
N SER A 9 7.76 -35.15 17.29
CA SER A 9 9.07 -35.65 16.84
C SER A 9 8.98 -36.24 15.44
N ALA A 10 9.75 -35.68 14.57
CA ALA A 10 10.15 -36.26 13.30
C ALA A 10 11.06 -37.47 13.54
N MET A 11 10.98 -38.47 12.69
CA MET A 11 12.10 -39.37 12.45
C MET A 11 12.16 -39.78 10.98
N LEU A 12 13.25 -39.42 10.36
CA LEU A 12 13.80 -40.05 9.17
C LEU A 12 14.17 -41.50 9.47
N ALA A 13 13.94 -42.37 8.52
CA ALA A 13 14.74 -43.57 8.36
C ALA A 13 14.91 -43.89 6.88
N ALA A 14 16.14 -43.70 6.44
CA ALA A 14 16.67 -44.34 5.25
C ALA A 14 16.98 -45.78 5.59
N THR A 15 16.75 -46.68 4.64
CA THR A 15 17.69 -47.74 4.25
C THR A 15 17.02 -48.77 3.36
N GLY A 16 17.74 -49.28 2.39
CA GLY A 16 17.41 -50.55 1.74
C GLY A 16 17.61 -50.57 0.24
N VAL A 17 18.86 -50.58 -0.17
CA VAL A 17 19.26 -50.98 -1.51
C VAL A 17 19.01 -52.49 -1.66
N GLY A 18 18.07 -52.84 -2.50
CA GLY A 18 17.85 -54.21 -2.96
C GLY A 18 18.00 -54.29 -4.46
N LEU A 19 19.15 -54.77 -4.90
CA LEU A 19 19.41 -55.11 -6.29
C LEU A 19 18.70 -56.40 -6.64
N PHE A 20 17.66 -56.34 -7.43
CA PHE A 20 17.17 -57.49 -8.18
C PHE A 20 17.25 -57.23 -9.69
N SER A 21 18.11 -57.99 -10.33
CA SER A 21 18.22 -58.07 -11.77
C SER A 21 17.02 -58.78 -12.39
N VAL A 22 16.15 -58.02 -13.07
CA VAL A 22 15.06 -58.58 -13.88
C VAL A 22 15.32 -58.18 -15.34
N GLY A 23 15.19 -59.20 -16.20
CA GLY A 23 15.67 -59.25 -17.57
C GLY A 23 15.19 -58.11 -18.50
N ALA A 24 16.03 -57.85 -19.45
CA ALA A 24 16.02 -56.70 -20.37
C ALA A 24 14.83 -56.58 -21.34
N ARG A 25 13.82 -57.45 -21.26
CA ARG A 25 12.64 -57.38 -22.18
C ARG A 25 11.40 -56.68 -21.62
N GLN A 26 11.30 -56.48 -20.31
CA GLN A 26 10.13 -55.90 -19.70
C GLN A 26 10.27 -54.37 -19.44
N ARG A 27 11.45 -53.80 -19.75
CA ARG A 27 11.70 -52.36 -19.50
C ARG A 27 11.18 -51.43 -20.58
N ARG A 28 10.81 -51.93 -21.76
CA ARG A 28 10.34 -51.04 -22.86
C ARG A 28 8.89 -50.63 -22.70
N ASP A 29 8.04 -51.50 -22.14
CA ASP A 29 6.60 -51.17 -22.03
C ASP A 29 6.28 -50.32 -20.80
N VAL A 30 7.12 -50.32 -19.77
CA VAL A 30 6.96 -49.47 -18.59
C VAL A 30 7.44 -48.05 -18.84
N ALA A 31 8.50 -47.87 -19.65
CA ALA A 31 9.01 -46.53 -20.01
C ALA A 31 8.03 -45.73 -20.89
N LEU A 32 7.28 -46.39 -21.77
CA LEU A 32 6.30 -45.73 -22.62
C LEU A 32 5.02 -45.32 -21.85
N LYS A 33 4.68 -46.03 -20.75
CA LYS A 33 3.50 -45.69 -19.92
C LYS A 33 3.74 -44.57 -18.91
N LEU A 34 5.00 -44.38 -18.45
CA LEU A 34 5.35 -43.27 -17.58
C LEU A 34 5.54 -41.94 -18.37
N ALA A 35 5.95 -42.00 -19.63
CA ALA A 35 6.09 -40.79 -20.46
C ALA A 35 4.74 -40.15 -20.84
N GLY A 36 3.64 -40.92 -20.80
CA GLY A 36 2.29 -40.41 -21.07
C GLY A 36 1.62 -39.69 -19.91
N LEU A 37 2.06 -39.89 -18.66
CA LEU A 37 1.45 -39.25 -17.48
C LEU A 37 2.06 -37.89 -17.10
N THR A 38 3.26 -37.60 -17.59
CA THR A 38 3.93 -36.30 -17.29
C THR A 38 3.57 -35.18 -18.24
N ALA A 39 2.88 -35.45 -19.36
CA ALA A 39 2.50 -34.44 -20.34
C ALA A 39 1.15 -33.74 -20.05
N LEU A 40 0.34 -34.22 -19.07
CA LEU A 40 -0.99 -33.68 -18.79
C LEU A 40 -1.01 -32.72 -17.58
N GLY A 41 0.14 -32.47 -16.94
CA GLY A 41 0.24 -31.59 -15.77
C GLY A 41 0.61 -30.14 -16.02
N LEU A 42 0.79 -29.71 -17.30
CA LEU A 42 1.40 -28.40 -17.61
C LEU A 42 0.44 -27.36 -18.18
N ALA A 43 -0.87 -27.50 -18.04
CA ALA A 43 -1.84 -26.63 -18.71
C ALA A 43 -2.79 -25.85 -17.80
N LEU A 44 -2.44 -25.62 -16.54
CA LEU A 44 -3.21 -24.73 -15.66
C LEU A 44 -2.26 -23.72 -15.01
N VAL A 45 -1.63 -22.89 -15.84
CA VAL A 45 -1.11 -21.60 -15.36
C VAL A 45 -2.35 -20.69 -15.30
N PRO A 46 -2.83 -20.30 -14.10
CA PRO A 46 -3.87 -19.29 -14.04
C PRO A 46 -3.33 -18.03 -14.72
N THR A 47 -3.99 -17.60 -15.79
CA THR A 47 -3.77 -16.25 -16.32
C THR A 47 -4.03 -15.28 -15.18
N PRO A 48 -3.11 -14.32 -14.88
CA PRO A 48 -3.41 -13.31 -13.90
C PRO A 48 -4.68 -12.59 -14.35
N ALA A 49 -5.74 -12.68 -13.55
CA ALA A 49 -6.87 -11.79 -13.68
C ALA A 49 -6.31 -10.37 -13.55
N LEU A 50 -6.67 -9.47 -14.45
CA LEU A 50 -6.31 -8.05 -14.35
C LEU A 50 -6.90 -7.54 -13.03
N ALA A 51 -6.02 -7.33 -12.07
CA ALA A 51 -6.37 -6.80 -10.77
C ALA A 51 -6.79 -5.33 -10.92
N ASP A 52 -7.53 -4.81 -9.94
CA ASP A 52 -7.83 -3.39 -9.84
C ASP A 52 -6.55 -2.55 -9.99
N GLN A 53 -6.66 -1.43 -10.73
CA GLN A 53 -5.55 -0.54 -11.01
C GLN A 53 -5.55 0.60 -9.99
N PHE A 54 -4.40 0.90 -9.39
CA PHE A 54 -4.21 2.02 -8.48
C PHE A 54 -3.18 2.97 -9.08
N ILE A 55 -3.55 4.21 -9.30
CA ILE A 55 -2.73 5.22 -9.98
C ILE A 55 -2.70 6.51 -9.15
N GLU A 56 -1.51 7.05 -8.95
CA GLU A 56 -1.35 8.42 -8.44
C GLU A 56 -1.32 9.39 -9.61
N ALA A 57 -2.13 10.45 -9.54
CA ALA A 57 -2.24 11.43 -10.60
C ALA A 57 -2.52 12.83 -10.03
N SER A 58 -1.71 13.81 -10.44
CA SER A 58 -1.90 15.23 -10.11
C SER A 58 -2.74 15.93 -11.18
N ASP A 59 -3.18 17.16 -10.89
CA ASP A 59 -3.88 17.99 -11.85
C ASP A 59 -3.10 18.16 -13.16
N GLY A 60 -3.80 18.08 -14.29
CA GLY A 60 -3.23 18.17 -15.63
C GLY A 60 -2.47 16.93 -16.11
N SER A 61 -2.34 15.88 -15.28
CA SER A 61 -1.61 14.67 -15.66
C SER A 61 -2.36 13.81 -16.68
N THR A 62 -1.59 12.97 -17.40
CA THR A 62 -2.14 11.92 -18.25
C THR A 62 -2.13 10.60 -17.50
N ILE A 63 -3.28 9.96 -17.42
CA ILE A 63 -3.49 8.65 -16.79
C ILE A 63 -3.51 7.59 -17.89
N ASP A 64 -2.49 6.74 -17.90
CA ASP A 64 -2.45 5.55 -18.73
C ASP A 64 -3.20 4.41 -18.03
N CYS A 65 -4.18 3.81 -18.69
CA CYS A 65 -5.05 2.79 -18.11
C CYS A 65 -5.39 1.68 -19.10
N GLU A 66 -5.96 0.60 -18.58
CA GLU A 66 -6.48 -0.50 -19.37
C GLU A 66 -7.97 -0.69 -19.10
N LEU A 67 -8.77 -0.80 -20.14
CA LEU A 67 -10.22 -0.98 -20.09
C LEU A 67 -10.62 -2.24 -20.85
N ALA A 68 -11.66 -2.91 -20.37
CA ALA A 68 -12.21 -4.09 -21.02
C ALA A 68 -13.16 -3.70 -22.16
N ARG A 69 -13.22 -4.54 -23.22
CA ARG A 69 -14.24 -4.46 -24.27
C ARG A 69 -15.43 -5.32 -23.89
N GLY A 70 -16.63 -4.78 -24.06
CA GLY A 70 -17.87 -5.48 -23.77
C GLY A 70 -18.24 -5.56 -22.30
N GLU A 71 -17.39 -5.01 -21.42
CA GLU A 71 -17.60 -4.96 -19.97
C GLU A 71 -17.54 -3.52 -19.46
N LEU A 72 -17.99 -3.30 -18.23
CA LEU A 72 -17.89 -2.00 -17.57
C LEU A 72 -16.56 -1.87 -16.83
N THR A 73 -15.91 -0.73 -17.00
CA THR A 73 -14.81 -0.31 -16.13
C THR A 73 -15.28 0.83 -15.25
N ARG A 74 -15.13 0.66 -13.93
CA ARG A 74 -15.37 1.73 -12.95
C ARG A 74 -14.09 2.52 -12.75
N ILE A 75 -14.20 3.85 -12.80
CA ILE A 75 -13.11 4.78 -12.45
C ILE A 75 -13.57 5.62 -11.26
N ALA A 76 -12.82 5.59 -10.18
CA ALA A 76 -13.10 6.30 -8.95
C ALA A 76 -11.92 7.18 -8.55
N LEU A 77 -12.21 8.39 -8.08
CA LEU A 77 -11.24 9.23 -7.36
C LEU A 77 -11.31 8.90 -5.87
N ILE A 78 -10.16 8.71 -5.26
CA ILE A 78 -10.06 8.58 -3.79
C ILE A 78 -10.10 10.00 -3.20
N GLU A 79 -10.98 10.22 -2.23
CA GLU A 79 -11.19 11.53 -1.53
C GLU A 79 -11.74 12.65 -2.42
N ASP A 80 -12.20 12.33 -3.66
CA ASP A 80 -12.84 13.29 -4.57
C ASP A 80 -13.88 12.54 -5.43
N GLY A 81 -14.58 13.24 -6.31
CA GLY A 81 -15.49 12.66 -7.29
C GLY A 81 -15.36 13.37 -8.63
N PHE A 82 -15.75 12.73 -9.71
CA PHE A 82 -15.85 13.40 -11.01
C PHE A 82 -17.09 14.30 -11.06
N ALA A 83 -16.92 15.51 -11.57
CA ALA A 83 -18.01 16.45 -11.82
C ALA A 83 -18.45 16.39 -13.29
N ASN A 84 -17.51 16.18 -14.22
CA ASN A 84 -17.78 16.19 -15.65
C ASN A 84 -16.80 15.32 -16.43
N VAL A 85 -17.28 14.79 -17.58
CA VAL A 85 -16.43 14.08 -18.54
C VAL A 85 -16.63 14.69 -19.93
N SER A 86 -15.51 14.97 -20.60
CA SER A 86 -15.48 15.50 -21.96
C SER A 86 -14.81 14.50 -22.89
N LYS A 87 -15.54 14.03 -23.89
CA LYS A 87 -15.05 13.15 -24.95
C LYS A 87 -15.51 13.61 -26.31
N ILE A 88 -14.83 13.15 -27.35
CA ILE A 88 -15.30 13.33 -28.73
C ILE A 88 -16.29 12.21 -29.04
N ALA A 89 -17.50 12.57 -29.51
CA ALA A 89 -18.46 11.62 -30.03
C ALA A 89 -18.06 11.25 -31.47
N SER A 90 -18.04 9.95 -31.78
CA SER A 90 -17.68 9.50 -33.13
C SER A 90 -18.78 9.75 -34.18
N GLY A 91 -20.00 10.04 -33.77
CA GLY A 91 -21.19 10.14 -34.61
C GLY A 91 -21.78 8.78 -35.02
N PHE A 92 -21.13 7.68 -34.66
CA PHE A 92 -21.57 6.31 -34.94
C PHE A 92 -21.75 5.57 -33.61
N PRO A 93 -23.00 5.36 -33.13
CA PRO A 93 -23.23 4.77 -31.78
C PRO A 93 -22.58 3.40 -31.55
N TYR A 94 -22.44 2.60 -32.63
CA TYR A 94 -21.80 1.28 -32.55
C TYR A 94 -20.27 1.34 -32.52
N ASN A 95 -19.67 2.50 -32.80
CA ASN A 95 -18.24 2.75 -32.76
C ASN A 95 -17.93 3.96 -31.85
N ASP A 96 -18.67 4.08 -30.77
CA ASP A 96 -18.42 5.07 -29.72
C ASP A 96 -18.46 4.41 -28.33
N PHE A 97 -17.65 4.87 -27.43
CA PHE A 97 -17.70 4.42 -26.03
C PHE A 97 -18.67 5.30 -25.24
N GLN A 98 -19.28 4.72 -24.23
CA GLN A 98 -20.22 5.41 -23.34
C GLN A 98 -19.55 5.73 -22.02
N VAL A 99 -19.91 6.89 -21.45
CA VAL A 99 -19.52 7.27 -20.10
C VAL A 99 -20.79 7.56 -19.30
N THR A 100 -20.95 6.87 -18.18
CA THR A 100 -22.05 7.11 -17.24
C THR A 100 -21.45 7.67 -15.95
N HIS A 101 -21.93 8.82 -15.53
CA HIS A 101 -21.56 9.44 -14.26
C HIS A 101 -22.53 9.00 -13.15
N GLU A 102 -21.99 8.58 -12.03
CA GLU A 102 -22.73 8.22 -10.82
C GLU A 102 -22.68 9.40 -9.85
N PRO A 103 -23.82 10.11 -9.62
CA PRO A 103 -23.79 11.41 -8.94
C PRO A 103 -23.58 11.34 -7.43
N VAL A 104 -23.79 10.18 -6.78
CA VAL A 104 -23.69 10.07 -5.32
C VAL A 104 -22.24 10.01 -4.87
N ARG A 105 -21.42 9.19 -5.53
CA ARG A 105 -20.00 9.01 -5.25
C ARG A 105 -19.09 9.82 -6.17
N GLY A 106 -19.64 10.30 -7.29
CA GLY A 106 -18.86 10.92 -8.33
C GLY A 106 -18.03 9.95 -9.17
N ASP A 107 -18.33 8.66 -9.12
CA ASP A 107 -17.63 7.66 -9.96
C ASP A 107 -18.06 7.78 -11.42
N ILE A 108 -17.22 7.34 -12.35
CA ILE A 108 -17.60 7.18 -13.75
C ILE A 108 -17.45 5.73 -14.19
N TYR A 109 -18.39 5.30 -15.04
CA TYR A 109 -18.41 3.97 -15.63
C TYR A 109 -18.21 4.10 -17.13
N ILE A 110 -17.20 3.41 -17.64
CA ILE A 110 -16.85 3.39 -19.05
C ILE A 110 -17.34 2.08 -19.64
N SER A 111 -18.14 2.15 -20.72
CA SER A 111 -18.56 1.01 -21.52
C SER A 111 -18.02 1.15 -22.93
N VAL A 112 -17.23 0.18 -23.36
CA VAL A 112 -16.69 0.12 -24.73
C VAL A 112 -17.32 -1.05 -25.47
N PRO A 113 -18.00 -0.83 -26.63
CA PRO A 113 -18.62 -1.91 -27.40
C PRO A 113 -17.59 -2.96 -27.82
N PRO A 114 -17.94 -4.26 -27.87
CA PRO A 114 -17.01 -5.32 -28.30
C PRO A 114 -16.42 -5.08 -29.70
N GLN A 115 -17.18 -4.47 -30.59
CA GLN A 115 -16.81 -4.16 -31.99
C GLN A 115 -16.12 -2.80 -32.16
N TYR A 116 -15.75 -2.11 -31.06
CA TYR A 116 -15.09 -0.80 -31.16
C TYR A 116 -13.78 -0.90 -31.97
N ALA A 117 -13.65 -0.08 -33.00
CA ALA A 117 -12.63 -0.26 -34.05
C ALA A 117 -11.18 0.13 -33.56
N SER A 118 -11.07 1.04 -32.60
CA SER A 118 -9.76 1.43 -32.08
C SER A 118 -9.33 0.52 -30.94
N ASP A 119 -8.03 0.42 -30.69
CA ASP A 119 -7.42 -0.24 -29.54
C ASP A 119 -7.16 0.73 -28.38
N ARG A 120 -7.53 1.99 -28.53
CA ARG A 120 -7.39 3.06 -27.54
C ARG A 120 -8.58 3.98 -27.52
N ILE A 121 -8.85 4.52 -26.33
CA ILE A 121 -9.74 5.67 -26.14
C ILE A 121 -9.02 6.76 -25.34
N SER A 122 -9.44 8.00 -25.55
CA SER A 122 -9.00 9.13 -24.74
C SER A 122 -10.17 10.07 -24.45
N PHE A 123 -10.13 10.64 -23.25
CA PHE A 123 -11.12 11.61 -22.79
C PHE A 123 -10.52 12.44 -21.65
N PHE A 124 -11.18 13.55 -21.33
CA PHE A 124 -10.85 14.36 -20.16
C PHE A 124 -11.96 14.21 -19.14
N ALA A 125 -11.58 14.23 -17.86
CA ALA A 125 -12.52 14.30 -16.76
C ALA A 125 -12.07 15.41 -15.79
N THR A 126 -13.06 16.16 -15.29
CA THR A 126 -12.84 17.20 -14.27
C THR A 126 -13.44 16.69 -12.97
N SER A 127 -12.70 16.82 -11.87
CA SER A 127 -13.15 16.44 -10.54
C SER A 127 -13.99 17.54 -9.89
N GLN A 128 -14.65 17.21 -8.76
CA GLN A 128 -15.43 18.17 -7.96
C GLN A 128 -14.52 19.23 -7.33
N ALA A 129 -13.28 18.87 -6.98
CA ALA A 129 -12.25 19.79 -6.52
C ALA A 129 -11.66 20.67 -7.66
N GLY A 130 -12.08 20.47 -8.93
CA GLY A 130 -11.66 21.26 -10.08
C GLY A 130 -10.40 20.76 -10.79
N HIS A 131 -9.84 19.65 -10.39
CA HIS A 131 -8.69 19.03 -11.07
C HIS A 131 -9.10 18.39 -12.40
N VAL A 132 -8.25 18.51 -13.41
CA VAL A 132 -8.48 17.95 -14.74
C VAL A 132 -7.51 16.82 -15.02
N TYR A 133 -8.04 15.67 -15.41
CA TYR A 133 -7.28 14.47 -15.76
C TYR A 133 -7.51 14.12 -17.21
N LYS A 134 -6.44 13.78 -17.93
CA LYS A 134 -6.50 13.21 -19.28
C LYS A 134 -6.34 11.69 -19.18
N PHE A 135 -7.33 10.96 -19.63
CA PHE A 135 -7.26 9.50 -19.73
C PHE A 135 -6.77 9.09 -21.13
N ALA A 136 -5.81 8.18 -21.17
CA ALA A 136 -5.28 7.55 -22.37
C ALA A 136 -5.26 6.04 -22.18
N CYS A 137 -6.41 5.39 -22.39
CA CYS A 137 -6.60 3.99 -22.03
C CYS A 137 -6.46 3.08 -23.24
N ARG A 138 -5.78 1.94 -23.05
CA ARG A 138 -5.76 0.82 -24.00
C ARG A 138 -6.96 -0.07 -23.76
N LEU A 139 -7.45 -0.68 -24.83
CA LEU A 139 -8.54 -1.64 -24.78
C LEU A 139 -7.98 -3.06 -24.78
N GLY A 140 -7.98 -3.68 -23.62
CA GLY A 140 -7.54 -5.05 -23.38
C GLY A 140 -8.47 -5.74 -22.39
N GLY A 141 -8.15 -6.98 -22.02
CA GLY A 141 -8.93 -7.70 -21.02
C GLY A 141 -10.31 -8.16 -21.47
N SER A 142 -10.92 -9.02 -20.67
CA SER A 142 -12.25 -9.62 -20.92
C SER A 142 -13.15 -9.55 -19.68
N GLU A 143 -12.73 -8.89 -18.63
CA GLU A 143 -13.44 -8.81 -17.34
C GLU A 143 -13.64 -7.36 -16.92
N ALA A 144 -14.68 -7.11 -16.13
CA ALA A 144 -14.91 -5.82 -15.52
C ALA A 144 -13.77 -5.48 -14.57
N THR A 145 -13.22 -4.28 -14.67
CA THR A 145 -12.09 -3.80 -13.86
C THR A 145 -12.43 -2.52 -13.13
N GLN A 146 -11.64 -2.19 -12.12
CA GLN A 146 -11.73 -0.93 -11.39
C GLN A 146 -10.41 -0.17 -11.49
N LEU A 147 -10.50 1.13 -11.61
CA LEU A 147 -9.38 2.06 -11.60
C LEU A 147 -9.58 3.05 -10.46
N PHE A 148 -8.66 3.04 -9.50
CA PHE A 148 -8.65 3.96 -8.37
C PHE A 148 -7.54 4.99 -8.57
N ILE A 149 -7.89 6.26 -8.48
CA ILE A 149 -6.97 7.37 -8.69
C ILE A 149 -6.85 8.15 -7.39
N THR A 150 -5.63 8.35 -6.92
CA THR A 150 -5.30 9.19 -5.76
C THR A 150 -4.59 10.44 -6.23
N ASN A 151 -5.06 11.61 -5.81
CA ASN A 151 -4.36 12.87 -6.06
C ASN A 151 -3.62 13.30 -4.78
N PRO A 152 -2.28 13.21 -4.75
CA PRO A 152 -1.51 13.58 -3.56
C PRO A 152 -1.62 15.06 -3.19
N ALA A 153 -2.08 15.92 -4.12
CA ALA A 153 -2.30 17.33 -3.82
C ALA A 153 -3.50 17.56 -2.88
N LEU A 154 -4.52 16.67 -2.90
CA LEU A 154 -5.67 16.78 -1.99
C LEU A 154 -5.23 16.54 -0.54
N ALA A 155 -4.52 15.46 -0.27
CA ALA A 155 -3.98 15.18 1.05
C ALA A 155 -3.08 16.34 1.55
N ARG A 156 -2.25 16.90 0.66
CA ARG A 156 -1.42 18.06 1.02
C ARG A 156 -2.26 19.28 1.39
N SER A 157 -3.32 19.59 0.64
CA SER A 157 -4.22 20.71 0.92
C SER A 157 -4.93 20.55 2.26
N GLU A 158 -5.41 19.36 2.58
CA GLU A 158 -6.02 19.06 3.88
C GLU A 158 -5.01 19.21 5.05
N ALA A 159 -3.77 18.76 4.85
CA ALA A 159 -2.72 18.96 5.84
C ALA A 159 -2.37 20.45 6.02
N GLU A 160 -2.33 21.23 4.95
CA GLU A 160 -2.12 22.69 5.01
C GLU A 160 -3.23 23.38 5.78
N GLU A 161 -4.50 23.05 5.52
CA GLU A 161 -5.66 23.59 6.24
C GLU A 161 -5.62 23.22 7.73
N TRP A 162 -5.31 21.97 8.04
CA TRP A 162 -5.15 21.52 9.43
C TRP A 162 -4.04 22.29 10.14
N GLN A 163 -2.89 22.48 9.49
CA GLN A 163 -1.74 23.19 10.02
C GLN A 163 -2.00 24.69 10.16
N ALA A 164 -2.76 25.31 9.26
CA ALA A 164 -3.17 26.70 9.37
C ALA A 164 -4.13 26.98 10.54
N SER A 165 -4.73 25.95 11.12
CA SER A 165 -5.72 26.08 12.20
C SER A 165 -5.13 26.44 13.57
N ALA A 166 -3.80 26.32 13.76
CA ALA A 166 -3.12 26.59 15.04
C ALA A 166 -1.67 27.08 14.81
N SER A 167 -0.98 27.47 15.89
CA SER A 167 0.42 27.83 15.83
C SER A 167 1.31 26.62 15.49
N PRO A 168 2.50 26.80 14.89
CA PRO A 168 3.42 25.67 14.62
C PRO A 168 3.75 24.81 15.85
N SER A 169 3.91 25.46 17.02
CA SER A 169 4.17 24.76 18.28
C SER A 169 2.95 23.94 18.75
N ASP A 170 1.75 24.49 18.65
CA ASP A 170 0.53 23.79 19.02
C ASP A 170 0.27 22.62 18.05
N ASN A 171 0.51 22.82 16.76
CA ASN A 171 0.41 21.76 15.76
C ASN A 171 1.40 20.63 16.01
N ALA A 172 2.65 20.94 16.43
CA ALA A 172 3.62 19.91 16.80
C ALA A 172 3.16 19.09 18.01
N ILE A 173 2.55 19.72 19.02
CA ILE A 173 1.97 19.03 20.18
C ILE A 173 0.79 18.15 19.74
N ARG A 174 -0.14 18.68 18.96
CA ARG A 174 -1.30 17.94 18.43
C ARG A 174 -0.88 16.73 17.59
N LEU A 175 0.21 16.85 16.83
CA LEU A 175 0.76 15.73 16.07
C LEU A 175 1.34 14.65 16.99
N ILE A 176 2.02 15.03 18.09
CA ILE A 176 2.47 14.08 19.12
C ILE A 176 1.28 13.34 19.76
N GLU A 177 0.22 14.05 20.12
CA GLU A 177 -1.00 13.47 20.69
C GLU A 177 -1.66 12.48 19.72
N ALA A 178 -1.72 12.83 18.43
CA ALA A 178 -2.24 11.93 17.40
C ALA A 178 -1.38 10.68 17.24
N MET A 179 -0.05 10.81 17.19
CA MET A 179 0.87 9.68 17.15
C MET A 179 0.78 8.78 18.37
N ALA A 180 0.53 9.35 19.55
CA ALA A 180 0.42 8.60 20.81
C ALA A 180 -0.91 7.83 20.90
N SER A 181 -1.96 8.33 20.28
CA SER A 181 -3.30 7.72 20.27
C SER A 181 -3.61 6.92 18.99
N ASP A 182 -2.65 6.77 18.08
CA ASP A 182 -2.82 6.19 16.74
C ASP A 182 -3.99 6.83 15.96
N ALA A 183 -4.22 8.13 16.17
CA ALA A 183 -5.26 8.88 15.49
C ALA A 183 -4.84 9.25 14.07
N VAL A 184 -5.80 9.22 13.13
CA VAL A 184 -5.61 9.68 11.76
C VAL A 184 -5.85 11.19 11.72
N LEU A 185 -4.85 11.96 11.27
CA LEU A 185 -4.97 13.39 11.04
C LEU A 185 -5.33 13.67 9.58
N PRO A 186 -6.21 14.67 9.32
CA PRO A 186 -6.54 15.05 7.95
C PRO A 186 -5.28 15.41 7.15
N GLY A 187 -5.13 14.83 5.97
CA GLY A 187 -4.05 15.08 5.06
C GLY A 187 -2.66 14.56 5.45
N PHE A 188 -2.54 13.88 6.61
CA PHE A 188 -1.28 13.22 6.99
C PHE A 188 -1.22 11.79 6.47
N ALA A 189 -0.13 11.47 5.79
CA ALA A 189 0.18 10.09 5.40
C ALA A 189 0.91 9.37 6.55
N ALA A 190 0.21 8.47 7.24
CA ALA A 190 0.82 7.62 8.27
C ALA A 190 1.34 6.32 7.65
N ARG A 191 2.63 6.04 7.82
CA ARG A 191 3.29 4.84 7.30
C ARG A 191 4.01 4.09 8.41
N ALA A 192 3.87 2.76 8.41
CA ALA A 192 4.74 1.92 9.22
C ALA A 192 6.16 1.96 8.63
N GLU A 193 7.11 2.43 9.41
CA GLU A 193 8.52 2.54 9.00
C GLU A 193 9.38 1.75 9.98
N LEU A 194 9.65 0.50 9.64
CA LEU A 194 10.46 -0.38 10.49
C LEU A 194 11.95 -0.24 10.12
N SER A 195 12.66 0.67 10.79
CA SER A 195 14.10 0.74 10.68
C SER A 195 14.77 -0.43 11.42
N ARG A 196 16.05 -0.67 11.12
CA ARG A 196 16.82 -1.63 11.92
C ARG A 196 17.04 -1.05 13.32
N PRO A 197 16.83 -1.83 14.42
CA PRO A 197 17.14 -1.38 15.77
C PRO A 197 18.60 -0.97 15.87
N ARG A 198 18.84 0.18 16.48
CA ARG A 198 20.20 0.69 16.78
C ARG A 198 20.40 0.71 18.28
N ARG A 199 21.61 0.33 18.71
CA ARG A 199 21.99 0.33 20.13
C ARG A 199 22.99 1.43 20.41
N THR A 200 22.71 2.18 21.48
CA THR A 200 23.62 3.20 22.02
C THR A 200 23.70 2.97 23.52
N GLY A 201 24.86 2.44 24.01
CA GLY A 201 24.99 2.04 25.38
C GLY A 201 23.97 0.96 25.78
N THR A 202 23.16 1.28 26.77
CA THR A 202 22.10 0.42 27.33
C THR A 202 20.75 0.65 26.71
N ILE A 203 20.64 1.48 25.65
CA ILE A 203 19.39 1.82 24.99
C ILE A 203 19.36 1.20 23.59
N GLU A 204 18.24 0.60 23.23
CA GLU A 204 17.91 0.22 21.87
C GLU A 204 16.82 1.13 21.33
N VAL A 205 17.01 1.69 20.13
CA VAL A 205 16.08 2.61 19.47
C VAL A 205 15.73 2.08 18.09
N GLN A 206 14.45 2.07 17.75
CA GLN A 206 13.94 1.66 16.44
C GLN A 206 12.85 2.61 15.99
N GLN A 207 12.95 3.18 14.79
CA GLN A 207 11.82 3.88 14.18
C GLN A 207 10.76 2.86 13.79
N VAL A 208 9.50 3.14 14.12
CA VAL A 208 8.37 2.23 13.89
C VAL A 208 7.26 2.85 13.04
N ALA A 209 7.16 4.18 12.99
CA ALA A 209 6.20 4.87 12.14
C ALA A 209 6.69 6.26 11.74
N GLN A 210 6.19 6.76 10.61
CA GLN A 210 6.37 8.11 10.13
C GLN A 210 5.01 8.69 9.70
N TYR A 211 4.82 9.98 9.98
CA TYR A 211 3.63 10.77 9.67
C TYR A 211 4.06 11.97 8.86
N ASP A 212 3.71 12.02 7.59
CA ASP A 212 4.07 13.09 6.68
C ASP A 212 2.87 14.00 6.41
N GLY A 213 2.96 15.26 6.81
CA GLY A 213 2.02 16.33 6.50
C GLY A 213 2.61 17.29 5.46
N ALA A 214 2.02 18.49 5.31
CA ALA A 214 2.49 19.50 4.38
C ALA A 214 3.78 20.19 4.87
N GLU A 215 3.80 20.64 6.12
CA GLU A 215 4.92 21.39 6.73
C GLU A 215 5.55 20.68 7.93
N LEU A 216 4.94 19.59 8.41
CA LEU A 216 5.40 18.84 9.57
C LEU A 216 5.60 17.36 9.20
N THR A 217 6.66 16.79 9.76
CA THR A 217 6.91 15.35 9.76
C THR A 217 7.00 14.87 11.19
N GLY A 218 6.18 13.87 11.55
CA GLY A 218 6.21 13.18 12.83
C GLY A 218 6.92 11.83 12.70
N GLN A 219 7.71 11.45 13.69
CA GLN A 219 8.35 10.15 13.76
C GLN A 219 8.07 9.50 15.12
N ARG A 220 7.70 8.22 15.09
CA ARG A 220 7.53 7.41 16.28
C ARG A 220 8.63 6.38 16.36
N PHE A 221 9.29 6.34 17.51
CA PHE A 221 10.34 5.40 17.85
C PHE A 221 9.91 4.49 18.99
N LEU A 222 10.39 3.27 18.99
CA LEU A 222 10.38 2.37 20.15
C LEU A 222 11.74 2.47 20.83
N ILE A 223 11.75 2.82 22.11
CA ILE A 223 12.94 2.86 22.94
C ILE A 223 12.85 1.72 23.96
N ARG A 224 13.89 0.91 24.08
CA ARG A 224 13.97 -0.20 25.04
C ARG A 224 15.20 -0.05 25.93
N ASN A 225 15.02 -0.25 27.23
CA ASN A 225 16.12 -0.35 28.19
C ASN A 225 16.72 -1.76 28.16
N LEU A 226 17.95 -1.90 27.70
CA LEU A 226 18.71 -3.16 27.68
C LEU A 226 19.65 -3.28 28.90
N GLY A 227 19.70 -2.25 29.74
CA GLY A 227 20.51 -2.23 30.97
C GLY A 227 19.93 -3.06 32.11
N GLY A 228 20.71 -3.27 33.14
CA GLY A 228 20.28 -3.95 34.39
C GLY A 228 19.66 -3.03 35.42
N GLU A 229 19.65 -1.72 35.19
CA GLU A 229 19.13 -0.69 36.11
C GLU A 229 18.01 0.10 35.45
N ALA A 230 17.18 0.79 36.24
CA ALA A 230 16.16 1.66 35.74
C ALA A 230 16.79 2.85 34.97
N LEU A 231 16.22 3.15 33.81
CA LEU A 231 16.62 4.25 32.93
C LEU A 231 15.66 5.42 33.11
N ASP A 232 16.17 6.60 33.43
CA ASP A 232 15.41 7.84 33.49
C ASP A 232 15.64 8.64 32.20
N LEU A 233 14.64 8.65 31.29
CA LEU A 233 14.68 9.42 30.07
C LEU A 233 14.40 10.91 30.28
N ALA A 234 13.82 11.29 31.43
CA ALA A 234 13.57 12.68 31.76
C ALA A 234 14.86 13.45 32.05
N SER A 235 15.92 12.77 32.46
CA SER A 235 17.23 13.38 32.72
C SER A 235 17.95 13.82 31.44
N GLU A 236 17.60 13.24 30.28
CA GLU A 236 18.15 13.55 28.95
C GLU A 236 17.15 14.39 28.12
N ARG A 237 16.64 15.47 28.71
CA ARG A 237 15.62 16.33 28.06
C ARG A 237 16.15 17.25 26.96
N GLU A 238 17.30 16.97 26.37
CA GLU A 238 17.76 17.73 25.23
C GLU A 238 17.04 17.24 23.98
N ALA A 239 16.23 18.12 23.39
CA ALA A 239 15.54 17.81 22.13
C ALA A 239 16.58 17.51 21.05
N PRO A 240 16.38 16.47 20.23
CA PRO A 240 17.22 16.25 19.06
C PRO A 240 17.31 17.51 18.20
N ALA A 241 18.48 17.76 17.63
CA ALA A 241 18.72 18.94 16.82
C ALA A 241 17.67 19.03 15.69
N GLY A 242 17.05 20.21 15.54
CA GLY A 242 16.02 20.48 14.55
C GLY A 242 14.61 19.99 14.93
N ALA A 243 14.40 19.29 16.03
CA ALA A 243 13.07 18.90 16.47
C ALA A 243 12.28 20.13 16.97
N LEU A 244 11.03 20.26 16.48
CA LEU A 244 10.09 21.29 16.95
C LEU A 244 9.42 20.88 18.26
N ALA A 245 9.20 19.58 18.45
CA ALA A 245 8.68 19.00 19.67
C ALA A 245 9.14 17.54 19.82
N PHE A 246 9.23 17.08 21.08
CA PHE A 246 9.44 15.68 21.38
C PHE A 246 8.75 15.29 22.68
N ALA A 247 8.41 14.00 22.80
CA ALA A 247 7.82 13.44 24.02
C ALA A 247 8.14 11.95 24.14
N TYR A 248 8.10 11.47 25.39
CA TYR A 248 8.15 10.04 25.70
C TYR A 248 6.78 9.58 26.23
N GLY A 249 6.37 8.37 25.89
CA GLY A 249 5.17 7.76 26.45
C GLY A 249 5.32 7.43 27.93
N ARG A 250 6.55 7.10 28.37
CA ARG A 250 6.96 6.97 29.78
C ARG A 250 8.38 7.50 29.94
N GLU A 251 8.61 8.23 31.03
CA GLU A 251 9.91 8.83 31.30
C GLU A 251 10.88 7.89 32.02
N THR A 252 10.38 6.87 32.70
CA THR A 252 11.23 5.88 33.42
C THR A 252 10.95 4.48 32.91
N LEU A 253 12.00 3.72 32.59
CA LEU A 253 11.94 2.36 32.10
C LEU A 253 12.69 1.41 33.03
N ALA A 254 12.02 0.39 33.55
CA ALA A 254 12.70 -0.72 34.23
C ALA A 254 13.54 -1.54 33.22
N PRO A 255 14.46 -2.40 33.71
CA PRO A 255 15.24 -3.30 32.87
C PRO A 255 14.34 -4.14 31.94
N GLY A 256 14.63 -4.09 30.63
CA GLY A 256 13.87 -4.79 29.58
C GLY A 256 12.60 -4.11 29.14
N GLU A 257 12.13 -3.05 29.81
CA GLU A 257 10.94 -2.30 29.39
C GLU A 257 11.19 -1.45 28.16
N ALA A 258 10.10 -1.14 27.45
CA ALA A 258 10.09 -0.26 26.28
C ALA A 258 9.00 0.81 26.39
N THR A 259 9.23 1.95 25.73
CA THR A 259 8.26 3.02 25.56
C THR A 259 8.32 3.59 24.15
N SER A 260 7.28 4.31 23.73
CA SER A 260 7.33 5.11 22.51
C SER A 260 7.99 6.45 22.78
N ALA A 261 8.78 6.94 21.82
CA ALA A 261 9.23 8.31 21.74
C ALA A 261 8.67 8.94 20.46
N PHE A 262 8.28 10.19 20.56
CA PHE A 262 7.67 10.95 19.48
C PHE A 262 8.50 12.19 19.20
N LEU A 263 8.84 12.41 17.93
CA LEU A 263 9.56 13.58 17.46
C LEU A 263 8.79 14.23 16.34
N VAL A 264 8.78 15.55 16.31
CA VAL A 264 8.18 16.35 15.24
C VAL A 264 9.23 17.32 14.68
N PHE A 265 9.34 17.34 13.37
CA PHE A 265 10.25 18.20 12.62
C PHE A 265 9.47 19.04 11.60
N ALA A 266 10.07 20.12 11.10
CA ALA A 266 9.59 20.74 9.89
C ALA A 266 9.80 19.80 8.70
N ALA A 267 8.85 19.77 7.74
CA ALA A 267 8.98 18.97 6.53
C ALA A 267 10.27 19.37 5.77
N GLY A 268 11.08 18.38 5.39
CA GLY A 268 12.40 18.59 4.78
C GLY A 268 13.53 18.92 5.75
N GLY A 269 13.29 18.94 7.05
CA GLY A 269 14.29 19.30 8.08
C GLY A 269 15.24 18.17 8.53
N LEU A 270 15.26 17.05 7.82
CA LEU A 270 16.10 15.88 8.11
C LEU A 270 17.15 15.67 7.00
N GLU A 271 17.96 16.70 6.69
CA GLU A 271 19.17 16.51 5.87
C GLU A 271 20.41 16.30 6.74
#